data_ab7c86ae716cc15dc2dd0facdd525fa1
#
_entry.id   ab7c86ae716cc15dc2dd0facdd525fa1
#
_cell.length_a   1.000
_cell.length_b   1.000
_cell.length_c   1.000
_cell.angle_alpha   90.00
_cell.angle_beta   90.00
_cell.angle_gamma   90.00
#
_symmetry.space_group_name_H-M   'P 1'
#
loop_
_entity.id
_entity.type
_entity.pdbx_description
1 polymer ?
#
loop_
_entity_poly.entity_id
_entity_poly.type
_entity_poly.pdbx_seq_one_letter_code
_entity_poly.pdbx_strand_id
1 'polypeptide(L)'
;MPYLLKTEPNKYSFDDLERDGETTWDGIANNQALLYLRGMKKGEKLVIYHSNIGKAAIGTAKVVSVDATDPKNPNVRIKPVKRLKVEKPLDAIRAAAVFKDSIMFRQFRLSVVPLTDAQYDWLLALSLIHI
;
A
#
# COMPACT_ATOMS: atom_id res chain seq x y z
N MET A 1 8.20 -9.58 0.18
CA MET A 1 7.20 -9.18 -0.80
C MET A 1 6.67 -7.79 -0.45
N PRO A 2 6.66 -6.84 -1.37
CA PRO A 2 6.05 -5.55 -1.09
C PRO A 2 4.53 -5.60 -1.17
N TYR A 3 3.87 -4.65 -0.51
CA TYR A 3 2.43 -4.52 -0.52
C TYR A 3 2.02 -3.07 -0.76
N LEU A 4 0.87 -2.89 -1.38
CA LEU A 4 0.24 -1.59 -1.52
C LEU A 4 -0.92 -1.53 -0.51
N LEU A 5 -0.93 -0.48 0.30
CA LEU A 5 -1.98 -0.25 1.29
C LEU A 5 -2.83 0.92 0.84
N LYS A 6 -4.14 0.70 0.72
CA LYS A 6 -5.09 1.74 0.34
C LYS A 6 -5.65 2.40 1.57
N THR A 7 -5.70 3.73 1.56
CA THR A 7 -6.32 4.52 2.63
C THR A 7 -7.11 5.68 2.04
N GLU A 8 -8.21 6.03 2.68
CA GLU A 8 -8.99 7.22 2.29
C GLU A 8 -8.32 8.45 2.93
N PRO A 9 -7.84 9.42 2.12
CA PRO A 9 -7.03 10.52 2.67
C PRO A 9 -7.80 11.45 3.62
N ASN A 10 -9.13 11.49 3.54
CA ASN A 10 -9.94 12.26 4.47
C ASN A 10 -10.09 11.56 5.84
N LYS A 11 -9.73 10.29 5.93
CA LYS A 11 -9.72 9.54 7.20
C LYS A 11 -8.30 9.40 7.73
N TYR A 12 -7.37 8.98 6.89
CA TYR A 12 -5.97 8.87 7.26
C TYR A 12 -5.10 8.97 6.01
N SER A 13 -4.38 10.08 5.87
CA SER A 13 -3.55 10.37 4.70
C SER A 13 -2.09 10.01 4.95
N PHE A 14 -1.28 10.06 3.88
CA PHE A 14 0.17 9.92 4.02
C PHE A 14 0.75 11.08 4.87
N ASP A 15 0.16 12.27 4.77
CA ASP A 15 0.55 13.40 5.63
C ASP A 15 0.34 13.06 7.10
N ASP A 16 -0.78 12.41 7.42
CA ASP A 16 -1.06 11.96 8.78
C ASP A 16 -0.02 10.94 9.25
N LEU A 17 0.37 10.03 8.37
CA LEU A 17 1.39 9.03 8.69
C LEU A 17 2.75 9.68 8.94
N GLU A 18 3.11 10.68 8.13
CA GLU A 18 4.36 11.43 8.33
C GLU A 18 4.33 12.18 9.64
N ARG A 19 3.20 12.81 9.98
CA ARG A 19 3.05 13.53 11.24
C ARG A 19 3.18 12.59 12.44
N ASP A 20 2.55 11.42 12.37
CA ASP A 20 2.53 10.46 13.47
C ASP A 20 3.85 9.69 13.59
N GLY A 21 4.61 9.57 12.50
CA GLY A 21 5.89 8.87 12.47
C GLY A 21 5.79 7.35 12.49
N GLU A 22 4.73 6.81 13.07
CA GLU A 22 4.45 5.39 13.15
C GLU A 22 2.98 5.21 13.51
N THR A 23 2.35 4.19 12.97
CA THR A 23 0.95 3.91 13.27
C THR A 23 0.66 2.41 13.20
N THR A 24 -0.46 2.00 13.80
CA THR A 24 -1.02 0.67 13.60
C THR A 24 -1.95 0.71 12.40
N TRP A 25 -1.74 -0.19 11.46
CA TRP A 25 -2.62 -0.32 10.29
C TRP A 25 -3.77 -1.25 10.65
N ASP A 26 -4.92 -0.69 10.98
CA ASP A 26 -6.08 -1.41 11.52
C ASP A 26 -7.36 -1.05 10.77
N GLY A 27 -8.49 -1.45 11.30
CA GLY A 27 -9.79 -1.17 10.70
C GLY A 27 -10.08 -2.01 9.47
N ILE A 28 -9.37 -3.12 9.30
CA ILE A 28 -9.52 -4.02 8.15
C ILE A 28 -10.49 -5.15 8.54
N ALA A 29 -11.56 -5.30 7.75
CA ALA A 29 -12.55 -6.35 7.96
C ALA A 29 -12.51 -7.45 6.89
N ASN A 30 -11.97 -7.14 5.70
CA ASN A 30 -11.90 -8.08 4.60
C ASN A 30 -10.95 -9.24 4.91
N ASN A 31 -11.44 -10.47 4.81
CA ASN A 31 -10.66 -11.66 5.17
C ASN A 31 -9.39 -11.83 4.35
N GLN A 32 -9.43 -11.51 3.05
CA GLN A 32 -8.25 -11.61 2.19
C GLN A 32 -7.19 -10.59 2.60
N ALA A 33 -7.60 -9.37 2.92
CA ALA A 33 -6.68 -8.34 3.39
C ALA A 33 -6.07 -8.71 4.74
N LEU A 34 -6.86 -9.28 5.65
CA LEU A 34 -6.36 -9.76 6.95
C LEU A 34 -5.34 -10.87 6.77
N LEU A 35 -5.57 -11.77 5.81
CA LEU A 35 -4.63 -12.84 5.50
C LEU A 35 -3.26 -12.25 5.10
N TYR A 36 -3.24 -11.23 4.24
CA TYR A 36 -2.01 -10.57 3.84
C TYR A 36 -1.35 -9.86 5.00
N LEU A 37 -2.12 -9.14 5.83
CA LEU A 37 -1.59 -8.45 7.01
C LEU A 37 -0.92 -9.42 7.98
N ARG A 38 -1.56 -10.54 8.26
CA ARG A 38 -0.99 -11.57 9.15
C ARG A 38 0.33 -12.13 8.63
N GLY A 39 0.47 -12.18 7.31
CA GLY A 39 1.66 -12.72 6.68
C GLY A 39 2.80 -11.73 6.49
N MET A 40 2.60 -10.47 6.82
CA MET A 40 3.66 -9.48 6.68
C MET A 40 4.78 -9.72 7.67
N LYS A 41 5.99 -9.29 7.29
CA LYS A 41 7.19 -9.44 8.11
C LYS A 41 7.84 -8.09 8.32
N LYS A 42 8.52 -7.95 9.45
CA LYS A 42 9.30 -6.76 9.77
C LYS A 42 10.24 -6.42 8.60
N GLY A 43 10.23 -5.14 8.22
CA GLY A 43 11.08 -4.62 7.15
C GLY A 43 10.48 -4.72 5.77
N GLU A 44 9.32 -5.37 5.58
CA GLU A 44 8.70 -5.43 4.27
C GLU A 44 8.30 -4.04 3.78
N LYS A 45 8.47 -3.84 2.47
CA LYS A 45 8.24 -2.55 1.81
C LYS A 45 6.77 -2.36 1.51
N LEU A 46 6.30 -1.13 1.72
CA LEU A 46 4.90 -0.76 1.52
C LEU A 46 4.81 0.47 0.63
N VAL A 47 3.75 0.53 -0.16
CA VAL A 47 3.37 1.73 -0.91
C VAL A 47 2.02 2.18 -0.38
N ILE A 48 1.90 3.44 -0.01
CA ILE A 48 0.65 4.01 0.48
C ILE A 48 -0.08 4.66 -0.70
N TYR A 49 -1.31 4.22 -0.91
CA TYR A 49 -2.18 4.65 -1.99
C TYR A 49 -3.40 5.36 -1.42
N HIS A 50 -3.66 6.57 -1.90
CA HIS A 50 -4.87 7.30 -1.54
C HIS A 50 -6.02 6.82 -2.44
N SER A 51 -7.04 6.24 -1.82
CA SER A 51 -8.27 5.85 -2.50
C SER A 51 -9.33 6.93 -2.34
N ASN A 52 -10.38 6.88 -3.14
CA ASN A 52 -11.54 7.75 -3.06
C ASN A 52 -11.29 9.16 -3.60
N ILE A 53 -10.37 9.92 -3.01
CA ILE A 53 -10.05 11.30 -3.40
C ILE A 53 -8.61 11.34 -3.87
N GLY A 54 -8.36 11.91 -5.06
CA GLY A 54 -7.01 12.05 -5.60
C GLY A 54 -6.31 10.72 -5.83
N LYS A 55 -7.03 9.72 -6.27
CA LYS A 55 -6.60 8.31 -6.42
C LYS A 55 -5.20 8.18 -7.01
N ALA A 56 -4.21 7.90 -6.16
CA ALA A 56 -2.80 7.81 -6.56
C ALA A 56 -1.95 7.15 -5.49
N ALA A 57 -0.84 6.55 -5.91
CA ALA A 57 0.23 6.13 -4.99
C ALA A 57 1.02 7.39 -4.59
N ILE A 58 1.21 7.60 -3.29
CA ILE A 58 1.71 8.85 -2.73
C ILE A 58 3.10 8.70 -2.12
N GLY A 59 3.35 7.62 -1.41
CA GLY A 59 4.61 7.46 -0.69
C GLY A 59 4.89 6.02 -0.33
N THR A 60 6.06 5.80 0.27
CA THR A 60 6.49 4.49 0.72
C THR A 60 6.55 4.44 2.23
N ALA A 61 6.39 3.23 2.76
CA ALA A 61 6.46 2.95 4.17
C ALA A 61 7.11 1.58 4.36
N LYS A 62 7.29 1.16 5.60
CA LYS A 62 7.77 -0.18 5.90
C LYS A 62 7.14 -0.73 7.16
N VAL A 63 7.11 -2.04 7.25
CA VAL A 63 6.58 -2.75 8.41
C VAL A 63 7.59 -2.67 9.55
N VAL A 64 7.14 -2.18 10.70
CA VAL A 64 7.95 -2.10 11.92
C VAL A 64 7.83 -3.39 12.72
N SER A 65 6.59 -3.87 12.90
CA SER A 65 6.33 -5.08 13.67
C SER A 65 4.98 -5.68 13.27
N VAL A 66 4.84 -6.97 13.48
CA VAL A 66 3.59 -7.68 13.24
C VAL A 66 3.30 -8.55 14.46
N ASP A 67 2.12 -8.35 15.04
CA ASP A 67 1.59 -9.22 16.08
C ASP A 67 0.29 -9.84 15.57
N ALA A 68 0.34 -11.11 15.21
CA ALA A 68 -0.80 -11.85 14.67
C ALA A 68 -1.37 -12.84 15.71
N THR A 69 -1.20 -12.57 17.00
CA THR A 69 -1.74 -13.40 18.09
C THR A 69 -3.26 -13.53 17.95
N ASP A 70 -3.95 -12.42 17.62
CA ASP A 70 -5.36 -12.46 17.26
C ASP A 70 -5.45 -12.40 15.73
N PRO A 71 -5.79 -13.50 15.05
CA PRO A 71 -5.81 -13.51 13.58
C PRO A 71 -6.90 -12.62 12.97
N LYS A 72 -7.92 -12.24 13.73
CA LYS A 72 -8.97 -11.33 13.26
C LYS A 72 -8.59 -9.87 13.43
N ASN A 73 -7.61 -9.58 14.28
CA ASN A 73 -7.13 -8.22 14.55
C ASN A 73 -5.60 -8.22 14.61
N PRO A 74 -4.92 -8.53 13.50
CA PRO A 74 -3.46 -8.47 13.47
C PRO A 74 -3.02 -7.03 13.72
N ASN A 75 -2.01 -6.87 14.58
CA ASN A 75 -1.44 -5.56 14.89
C ASN A 75 -0.20 -5.37 14.03
N VAL A 76 -0.35 -4.67 12.91
CA VAL A 76 0.74 -4.34 12.00
C VAL A 76 1.11 -2.88 12.21
N ARG A 77 2.32 -2.64 12.73
CA ARG A 77 2.86 -1.29 12.91
C ARG A 77 3.67 -0.94 11.68
N ILE A 78 3.45 0.25 11.15
CA ILE A 78 4.17 0.75 9.98
C ILE A 78 4.73 2.14 10.24
N LYS A 79 5.76 2.53 9.50
CA LYS A 79 6.30 3.88 9.53
C LYS A 79 6.55 4.38 8.11
N PRO A 80 6.46 5.71 7.88
CA PRO A 80 6.73 6.26 6.55
C PRO A 80 8.22 6.18 6.25
N VAL A 81 8.55 6.04 4.97
CA VAL A 81 9.93 6.09 4.49
C VAL A 81 10.14 7.40 3.73
N LYS A 82 9.39 7.62 2.64
CA LYS A 82 9.51 8.86 1.87
C LYS A 82 8.30 9.02 0.94
N ARG A 83 8.05 10.28 0.54
CA ARG A 83 7.10 10.56 -0.53
C ARG A 83 7.68 10.11 -1.86
N LEU A 84 6.80 9.68 -2.76
CA LEU A 84 7.20 9.44 -4.15
C LEU A 84 7.53 10.77 -4.80
N LYS A 85 8.64 10.83 -5.54
CA LYS A 85 8.98 12.03 -6.32
C LYS A 85 7.96 12.29 -7.42
N VAL A 86 7.39 11.23 -7.98
CA VAL A 86 6.31 11.29 -8.96
C VAL A 86 5.19 10.41 -8.43
N GLU A 87 4.09 11.05 -8.04
CA GLU A 87 2.87 10.31 -7.65
C GLU A 87 2.34 9.56 -8.85
N LYS A 88 1.82 8.35 -8.59
CA LYS A 88 1.28 7.51 -9.66
C LYS A 88 -0.23 7.48 -9.59
N PRO A 89 -0.93 8.27 -10.45
CA PRO A 89 -2.40 8.25 -10.47
C PRO A 89 -2.94 6.87 -10.87
N LEU A 90 -4.16 6.58 -10.44
CA LEU A 90 -4.81 5.31 -10.75
C LEU A 90 -4.81 4.99 -12.25
N ASP A 91 -5.11 5.99 -13.09
CA ASP A 91 -5.15 5.78 -14.54
C ASP A 91 -3.80 5.36 -15.10
N ALA A 92 -2.71 5.93 -14.59
CA ALA A 92 -1.36 5.54 -15.01
C ALA A 92 -1.02 4.12 -14.56
N ILE A 93 -1.41 3.75 -13.33
CA ILE A 93 -1.19 2.40 -12.82
C ILE A 93 -1.96 1.39 -13.68
N ARG A 94 -3.22 1.71 -13.99
CA ARG A 94 -4.08 0.82 -14.79
C ARG A 94 -3.53 0.62 -16.19
N ALA A 95 -2.92 1.64 -16.77
CA ALA A 95 -2.37 1.60 -18.12
C ALA A 95 -1.00 0.90 -18.19
N ALA A 96 -0.33 0.71 -17.05
CA ALA A 96 1.00 0.13 -17.02
C ALA A 96 0.96 -1.39 -17.28
N ALA A 97 1.80 -1.84 -18.21
CA ALA A 97 1.85 -3.25 -18.59
C ALA A 97 2.14 -4.17 -17.40
N VAL A 98 2.97 -3.71 -16.45
CA VAL A 98 3.35 -4.49 -15.27
C VAL A 98 2.16 -4.76 -14.34
N PHE A 99 1.08 -4.00 -14.47
CA PHE A 99 -0.15 -4.18 -13.70
C PHE A 99 -1.25 -4.89 -14.49
N LYS A 100 -0.96 -5.36 -15.69
CA LYS A 100 -1.93 -6.14 -16.46
C LYS A 100 -2.31 -7.40 -15.67
N ASP A 101 -3.62 -7.63 -15.54
CA ASP A 101 -4.19 -8.75 -14.78
C ASP A 101 -3.80 -8.77 -13.30
N SER A 102 -3.39 -7.62 -12.76
CA SER A 102 -3.05 -7.49 -11.35
C SER A 102 -4.26 -7.73 -10.46
N ILE A 103 -4.02 -8.35 -9.30
CA ILE A 103 -5.04 -8.52 -8.27
C ILE A 103 -5.63 -7.18 -7.83
N MET A 104 -4.87 -6.08 -7.94
CA MET A 104 -5.35 -4.74 -7.63
C MET A 104 -6.61 -4.37 -8.42
N PHE A 105 -6.71 -4.84 -9.66
CA PHE A 105 -7.84 -4.53 -10.54
C PHE A 105 -8.86 -5.67 -10.63
N ARG A 106 -8.42 -6.91 -10.40
CA ARG A 106 -9.33 -8.05 -10.35
C ARG A 106 -10.12 -8.09 -9.05
N GLN A 107 -9.55 -7.60 -7.96
CA GLN A 107 -10.21 -7.47 -6.65
C GLN A 107 -10.17 -6.02 -6.23
N PHE A 108 -10.94 -5.20 -6.90
CA PHE A 108 -10.92 -3.76 -6.78
C PHE A 108 -11.11 -3.25 -5.34
N ARG A 109 -11.89 -3.98 -4.52
CA ARG A 109 -12.16 -3.58 -3.13
C ARG A 109 -11.11 -4.03 -2.14
N LEU A 110 -10.12 -4.77 -2.58
CA LEU A 110 -9.05 -5.24 -1.72
C LEU A 110 -8.16 -4.06 -1.32
N SER A 111 -8.04 -3.80 -0.01
CA SER A 111 -7.30 -2.66 0.52
C SER A 111 -5.84 -2.95 0.85
N VAL A 112 -5.46 -4.21 0.85
CA VAL A 112 -4.07 -4.67 1.03
C VAL A 112 -3.73 -5.52 -0.17
N VAL A 113 -2.85 -5.02 -1.03
CA VAL A 113 -2.57 -5.65 -2.33
C VAL A 113 -1.11 -6.11 -2.37
N PRO A 114 -0.85 -7.42 -2.55
CA PRO A 114 0.52 -7.87 -2.74
C PRO A 114 1.05 -7.37 -4.08
N LEU A 115 2.30 -6.94 -4.11
CA LEU A 115 2.96 -6.43 -5.30
C LEU A 115 4.11 -7.35 -5.69
N THR A 116 4.33 -7.49 -7.00
CA THR A 116 5.59 -8.05 -7.49
C THR A 116 6.69 -7.00 -7.34
N ASP A 117 7.94 -7.43 -7.38
CA ASP A 117 9.06 -6.49 -7.35
C ASP A 117 9.02 -5.53 -8.53
N ALA A 118 8.64 -6.01 -9.70
CA ALA A 118 8.50 -5.17 -10.90
C ALA A 118 7.42 -4.09 -10.72
N GLN A 119 6.29 -4.46 -10.09
CA GLN A 119 5.21 -3.50 -9.80
C GLN A 119 5.68 -2.44 -8.79
N TYR A 120 6.38 -2.87 -7.76
CA TYR A 120 6.93 -1.97 -6.76
C TYR A 120 7.91 -0.98 -7.40
N ASP A 121 8.83 -1.49 -8.21
CA ASP A 121 9.83 -0.66 -8.89
C ASP A 121 9.16 0.36 -9.84
N TRP A 122 8.10 -0.06 -10.55
CA TRP A 122 7.36 0.84 -11.41
C TRP A 122 6.71 1.97 -10.62
N LEU A 123 6.14 1.66 -9.45
CA LEU A 123 5.50 2.67 -8.61
C LEU A 123 6.50 3.71 -8.10
N LEU A 124 7.75 3.34 -7.92
CA LEU A 124 8.81 4.25 -7.45
C LEU A 124 9.56 4.96 -8.60
N ALA A 125 9.29 4.60 -9.84
CA ALA A 125 9.98 5.18 -10.99
C ALA A 125 9.68 6.67 -11.14
N LEU A 126 10.61 7.41 -11.71
CA LEU A 126 10.52 8.88 -11.87
C LEU A 126 9.72 9.28 -13.10
N SER A 127 9.10 8.34 -13.79
CA SER A 127 8.33 8.59 -15.00
C SER A 127 6.98 7.90 -14.92
N LEU A 128 5.94 8.54 -15.47
CA LEU A 128 4.63 7.91 -15.64
C LEU A 128 4.60 7.00 -16.86
N ILE A 129 5.52 7.21 -17.79
CA ILE A 129 5.69 6.38 -18.99
C ILE A 129 6.81 5.40 -18.68
N HIS A 130 6.46 4.14 -18.58
CA HIS A 130 7.42 3.11 -18.26
C HIS A 130 7.34 2.03 -19.32
N ILE A 131 8.43 1.83 -19.97
CA ILE A 131 8.54 0.88 -21.07
C ILE A 131 9.10 -0.44 -20.57
#